data_7ff2979861cff1064056b61c253ae4fc
#
_entry.id   7ff2979861cff1064056b61c253ae4fc
#
_cell.length_a   1.000
_cell.length_b   1.000
_cell.length_c   1.000
_cell.angle_alpha   90.00
_cell.angle_beta   90.00
_cell.angle_gamma   90.00
#
_symmetry.space_group_name_H-M   'P 1'
#
loop_
_entity.id
_entity.type
_entity.pdbx_description
1 polymer ?
#
loop_
_entity_poly.entity_id
_entity_poly.type
_entity_poly.pdbx_seq_one_letter_code
_entity_poly.pdbx_strand_id
1 'polypeptide(L)'
;MTERALDHVGIAVHSLDDSLPLFESITGGKGYGREVVESQGVEVVFVGSGAGRLELLAPVRDDSAVAKYLARRGPGMHHLCYRVEDIAVELDRYRAEGAQLIDEAPRTGAHGHRVAFIHPKSTNGVLVELLQGS
;
A
#
# COMPACT_ATOMS: atom_id res chain seq x y z
N MET A 1 -17.73 -16.67 -0.17
CA MET A 1 -16.54 -15.83 0.04
C MET A 1 -16.80 -14.85 1.18
N THR A 2 -15.89 -14.77 2.12
CA THR A 2 -16.01 -13.86 3.25
C THR A 2 -15.64 -12.45 2.84
N GLU A 3 -16.37 -11.47 3.33
CA GLU A 3 -16.02 -10.07 3.10
C GLU A 3 -14.66 -9.77 3.73
N ARG A 4 -13.82 -9.03 2.99
CA ARG A 4 -12.48 -8.71 3.44
C ARG A 4 -12.42 -7.32 4.03
N ALA A 5 -11.52 -7.13 4.97
CA ALA A 5 -11.33 -5.84 5.64
C ALA A 5 -10.34 -4.98 4.87
N LEU A 6 -10.68 -3.69 4.75
CA LEU A 6 -9.73 -2.69 4.27
C LEU A 6 -8.66 -2.51 5.35
N ASP A 7 -7.40 -2.76 5.01
CA ASP A 7 -6.29 -2.59 5.96
C ASP A 7 -5.88 -1.12 6.06
N HIS A 8 -5.73 -0.46 4.92
CA HIS A 8 -5.36 0.96 4.87
C HIS A 8 -5.55 1.52 3.46
N VAL A 9 -5.47 2.84 3.36
CA VAL A 9 -5.33 3.56 2.11
C VAL A 9 -3.92 4.15 2.07
N GLY A 10 -3.18 3.90 0.99
CA GLY A 10 -1.85 4.45 0.80
C GLY A 10 -1.90 5.82 0.16
N ILE A 11 -1.16 6.77 0.74
CA ILE A 11 -1.06 8.14 0.27
C ILE A 11 0.40 8.43 -0.08
N ALA A 12 0.68 8.73 -1.34
CA ALA A 12 2.03 9.09 -1.76
C ALA A 12 2.31 10.55 -1.44
N VAL A 13 3.43 10.81 -0.78
CA VAL A 13 3.85 12.17 -0.37
C VAL A 13 5.33 12.35 -0.67
N HIS A 14 5.76 13.62 -0.80
CA HIS A 14 7.18 13.91 -1.02
C HIS A 14 7.99 13.78 0.27
N SER A 15 7.42 14.11 1.41
CA SER A 15 8.10 14.09 2.70
C SER A 15 7.14 13.63 3.79
N LEU A 16 7.54 12.60 4.54
CA LEU A 16 6.74 12.13 5.68
C LEU A 16 6.67 13.21 6.77
N ASP A 17 7.81 13.84 7.06
CA ASP A 17 7.86 14.84 8.14
C ASP A 17 6.98 16.05 7.84
N ASP A 18 6.94 16.48 6.57
CA ASP A 18 6.11 17.62 6.18
C ASP A 18 4.62 17.28 6.13
N SER A 19 4.30 16.03 5.82
CA SER A 19 2.91 15.61 5.56
C SER A 19 2.21 15.08 6.81
N LEU A 20 2.95 14.45 7.73
CA LEU A 20 2.36 13.76 8.87
C LEU A 20 1.51 14.68 9.76
N PRO A 21 1.94 15.92 10.10
CA PRO A 21 1.11 16.77 10.96
C PRO A 21 -0.29 17.02 10.41
N LEU A 22 -0.43 17.17 9.11
CA LEU A 22 -1.75 17.36 8.49
C LEU A 22 -2.64 16.13 8.70
N PHE A 23 -2.10 14.95 8.44
CA PHE A 23 -2.88 13.73 8.56
C PHE A 23 -3.12 13.31 10.01
N GLU A 24 -2.24 13.69 10.93
CA GLU A 24 -2.52 13.56 12.36
C GLU A 24 -3.70 14.44 12.75
N SER A 25 -3.76 15.66 12.23
CA SER A 25 -4.89 16.55 12.47
C SER A 25 -6.20 15.98 11.90
N ILE A 26 -6.16 15.46 10.68
CA ILE A 26 -7.35 14.92 10.01
C ILE A 26 -7.88 13.67 10.72
N THR A 27 -6.99 12.77 11.11
CA THR A 27 -7.40 11.49 11.71
C THR A 27 -7.60 11.56 13.23
N GLY A 28 -7.00 12.54 13.88
CA GLY A 28 -6.98 12.62 15.33
C GLY A 28 -5.96 11.70 16.00
N GLY A 29 -5.19 10.94 15.20
CA GLY A 29 -4.20 10.00 15.74
C GLY A 29 -2.78 10.54 15.61
N LYS A 30 -1.84 9.78 16.16
CA LYS A 30 -0.40 10.06 16.02
C LYS A 30 0.20 9.08 15.03
N GLY A 31 1.24 9.51 14.32
CA GLY A 31 1.99 8.62 13.44
C GLY A 31 2.65 7.49 14.24
N TYR A 32 2.71 6.30 13.63
CA TYR A 32 3.33 5.13 14.25
C TYR A 32 3.86 4.19 13.17
N GLY A 33 4.72 3.24 13.59
CA GLY A 33 5.19 2.19 12.71
C GLY A 33 6.06 2.67 11.57
N ARG A 34 6.82 3.75 11.76
CA ARG A 34 7.67 4.32 10.72
C ARG A 34 8.81 3.37 10.40
N GLU A 35 8.98 3.04 9.11
CA GLU A 35 10.08 2.17 8.67
C GLU A 35 10.37 2.33 7.19
N VAL A 36 11.54 1.85 6.76
CA VAL A 36 11.91 1.75 5.35
C VAL A 36 11.51 0.37 4.86
N VAL A 37 10.76 0.32 3.76
CA VAL A 37 10.36 -0.92 3.10
C VAL A 37 11.25 -1.08 1.86
N GLU A 38 12.31 -1.87 2.00
CA GLU A 38 13.34 -2.00 0.95
C GLU A 38 12.76 -2.55 -0.36
N SER A 39 11.85 -3.53 -0.28
CA SER A 39 11.29 -4.14 -1.48
C SER A 39 10.50 -3.15 -2.33
N GLN A 40 10.05 -2.05 -1.75
CA GLN A 40 9.26 -1.03 -2.44
C GLN A 40 10.02 0.28 -2.63
N GLY A 41 11.18 0.43 -1.99
CA GLY A 41 11.99 1.64 -2.11
C GLY A 41 11.34 2.87 -1.48
N VAL A 42 10.64 2.68 -0.37
CA VAL A 42 9.90 3.75 0.31
C VAL A 42 10.15 3.74 1.80
N GLU A 43 9.94 4.89 2.42
CA GLU A 43 9.75 5.00 3.85
C GLU A 43 8.27 5.23 4.11
N VAL A 44 7.72 4.56 5.12
CA VAL A 44 6.29 4.63 5.44
C VAL A 44 6.08 5.05 6.87
N VAL A 45 4.91 5.61 7.15
CA VAL A 45 4.40 5.84 8.50
C VAL A 45 2.89 5.66 8.46
N PHE A 46 2.34 5.03 9.50
CA PHE A 46 0.90 4.84 9.62
C PHE A 46 0.29 5.89 10.52
N VAL A 47 -0.95 6.26 10.25
CA VAL A 47 -1.73 7.19 11.07
C VAL A 47 -3.20 6.81 11.02
N GLY A 48 -3.87 6.88 12.16
CA GLY A 48 -5.26 6.44 12.28
C GLY A 48 -5.35 4.95 12.58
N SER A 49 -6.56 4.43 12.70
CA SER A 49 -6.79 3.03 13.06
C SER A 49 -8.03 2.48 12.37
N GLY A 50 -8.15 1.14 12.37
CA GLY A 50 -9.29 0.46 11.76
C GLY A 50 -9.42 0.81 10.28
N ALA A 51 -10.64 0.97 9.80
CA ALA A 51 -10.91 1.28 8.40
C ALA A 51 -10.46 2.69 8.01
N GLY A 52 -10.17 3.55 8.97
CA GLY A 52 -9.67 4.90 8.71
C GLY A 52 -8.15 5.01 8.70
N ARG A 53 -7.43 3.88 8.77
CA ARG A 53 -5.96 3.90 8.81
C ARG A 53 -5.38 4.31 7.47
N LEU A 54 -4.43 5.23 7.50
CA LEU A 54 -3.69 5.66 6.31
C LEU A 54 -2.24 5.22 6.43
N GLU A 55 -1.63 4.91 5.28
CA GLU A 55 -0.20 4.69 5.16
C GLU A 55 0.36 5.82 4.30
N LEU A 56 1.21 6.67 4.89
CA LEU A 56 1.92 7.68 4.10
C LEU A 56 3.20 7.05 3.57
N LEU A 57 3.48 7.23 2.27
CA LEU A 57 4.65 6.65 1.63
C LEU A 57 5.45 7.76 0.95
N ALA A 58 6.75 7.82 1.26
CA ALA A 58 7.67 8.71 0.58
C ALA A 58 8.81 7.90 -0.03
N PRO A 59 9.25 8.19 -1.26
CA PRO A 59 10.30 7.40 -1.90
C PRO A 59 11.65 7.62 -1.25
N VAL A 60 12.44 6.54 -1.14
CA VAL A 60 13.85 6.61 -0.73
C VAL A 60 14.79 6.31 -1.89
N ARG A 61 14.24 5.94 -3.05
CA ARG A 61 14.99 5.73 -4.29
C ARG A 61 14.24 6.34 -5.46
N ASP A 62 14.97 6.90 -6.42
CA ASP A 62 14.35 7.54 -7.60
C ASP A 62 13.69 6.53 -8.52
N ASP A 63 14.08 5.26 -8.47
CA ASP A 63 13.50 4.20 -9.31
C ASP A 63 12.30 3.49 -8.67
N SER A 64 11.88 3.91 -7.48
CA SER A 64 10.72 3.31 -6.84
C SER A 64 9.43 3.66 -7.59
N ALA A 65 8.43 2.78 -7.46
CA ALA A 65 7.11 3.03 -8.06
C ALA A 65 6.48 4.32 -7.53
N VAL A 66 6.68 4.62 -6.23
CA VAL A 66 6.14 5.83 -5.62
C VAL A 66 6.83 7.08 -6.17
N ALA A 67 8.15 7.04 -6.40
CA ALA A 67 8.85 8.17 -7.02
C ALA A 67 8.30 8.46 -8.42
N LYS A 68 8.06 7.41 -9.20
CA LYS A 68 7.49 7.55 -10.55
C LYS A 68 6.06 8.07 -10.50
N TYR A 69 5.28 7.61 -9.54
CA TYR A 69 3.92 8.11 -9.33
C TYR A 69 3.91 9.61 -9.02
N LEU A 70 4.76 10.04 -8.08
CA LEU A 70 4.85 11.46 -7.72
C LEU A 70 5.29 12.33 -8.89
N ALA A 71 6.24 11.84 -9.69
CA ALA A 71 6.71 12.58 -10.88
C ALA A 71 5.59 12.75 -11.91
N ARG A 72 4.69 11.77 -12.03
CA ARG A 72 3.61 11.78 -13.01
C ARG A 72 2.38 12.53 -12.54
N ARG A 73 2.01 12.37 -11.26
CA ARG A 73 0.71 12.81 -10.74
C ARG A 73 0.80 13.76 -9.55
N GLY A 74 1.97 13.89 -8.93
CA GLY A 74 2.09 14.61 -7.66
C GLY A 74 1.53 13.79 -6.49
N PRO A 75 1.50 14.38 -5.29
CA PRO A 75 0.98 13.68 -4.10
C PRO A 75 -0.49 13.31 -4.26
N GLY A 76 -0.88 12.19 -3.64
CA GLY A 76 -2.27 11.77 -3.68
C GLY A 76 -2.46 10.33 -3.27
N MET A 77 -3.69 9.84 -3.39
CA MET A 77 -4.02 8.44 -3.09
C MET A 77 -3.29 7.52 -4.04
N HIS A 78 -2.56 6.56 -3.49
CA HIS A 78 -1.70 5.67 -4.25
C HIS A 78 -2.29 4.27 -4.40
N HIS A 79 -2.85 3.72 -3.34
CA HIS A 79 -3.41 2.36 -3.40
C HIS A 79 -4.41 2.11 -2.29
N LEU A 80 -5.21 1.05 -2.48
CA LEU A 80 -6.05 0.45 -1.45
C LEU A 80 -5.42 -0.87 -1.04
N CYS A 81 -5.42 -1.20 0.25
CA CYS A 81 -4.91 -2.46 0.73
C CYS A 81 -5.98 -3.26 1.43
N TYR A 82 -6.21 -4.49 0.99
CA TYR A 82 -7.17 -5.40 1.59
C TYR A 82 -6.47 -6.60 2.23
N ARG A 83 -6.95 -7.00 3.41
CA ARG A 83 -6.44 -8.19 4.09
C ARG A 83 -7.01 -9.45 3.47
N VAL A 84 -6.15 -10.46 3.31
CA VAL A 84 -6.55 -11.79 2.85
C VAL A 84 -5.98 -12.83 3.81
N GLU A 85 -6.61 -14.03 3.84
CA GLU A 85 -6.14 -15.10 4.71
C GLU A 85 -4.92 -15.81 4.16
N ASP A 86 -4.91 -16.07 2.84
CA ASP A 86 -3.82 -16.77 2.16
C ASP A 86 -3.55 -16.07 0.83
N ILE A 87 -2.48 -15.28 0.82
CA ILE A 87 -2.17 -14.44 -0.33
C ILE A 87 -1.78 -15.26 -1.56
N ALA A 88 -1.12 -16.40 -1.38
CA ALA A 88 -0.75 -17.24 -2.52
C ALA A 88 -1.99 -17.81 -3.23
N VAL A 89 -2.98 -18.23 -2.45
CA VAL A 89 -4.26 -18.70 -2.99
C VAL A 89 -4.98 -17.59 -3.73
N GLU A 90 -4.97 -16.37 -3.18
CA GLU A 90 -5.62 -15.23 -3.84
C GLU A 90 -4.95 -14.88 -5.16
N LEU A 91 -3.63 -14.88 -5.20
CA LEU A 91 -2.90 -14.60 -6.45
C LEU A 91 -3.20 -15.66 -7.51
N ASP A 92 -3.26 -16.92 -7.12
CA ASP A 92 -3.62 -17.99 -8.05
C ASP A 92 -5.03 -17.80 -8.60
N ARG A 93 -5.97 -17.40 -7.76
CA ARG A 93 -7.35 -17.15 -8.18
C ARG A 93 -7.43 -15.99 -9.18
N TYR A 94 -6.76 -14.87 -8.90
CA TYR A 94 -6.76 -13.73 -9.81
C TYR A 94 -6.07 -14.08 -11.13
N ARG A 95 -4.97 -14.83 -11.07
CA ARG A 95 -4.26 -15.27 -12.27
C ARG A 95 -5.16 -16.15 -13.12
N ALA A 96 -5.90 -17.08 -12.51
CA ALA A 96 -6.82 -17.96 -13.21
C ALA A 96 -7.97 -17.19 -13.87
N GLU A 97 -8.37 -16.06 -13.29
CA GLU A 97 -9.40 -15.18 -13.85
C GLU A 97 -8.88 -14.25 -14.93
N GLY A 98 -7.60 -14.32 -15.25
CA GLY A 98 -7.01 -13.51 -16.31
C GLY A 98 -6.52 -12.13 -15.86
N ALA A 99 -6.49 -11.86 -14.55
CA ALA A 99 -6.00 -10.59 -14.04
C ALA A 99 -4.49 -10.46 -14.24
N GLN A 100 -4.04 -9.26 -14.56
CA GLN A 100 -2.63 -8.95 -14.64
C GLN A 100 -2.14 -8.61 -13.23
N LEU A 101 -1.07 -9.29 -12.79
CA LEU A 101 -0.47 -9.07 -11.49
C LEU A 101 0.83 -8.28 -11.66
N ILE A 102 1.09 -7.33 -10.75
CA ILE A 102 2.41 -6.71 -10.66
C ILE A 102 3.36 -7.69 -10.00
N ASP A 103 2.91 -8.34 -8.91
CA ASP A 103 3.70 -9.33 -8.20
C ASP A 103 3.13 -10.72 -8.46
N GLU A 104 3.90 -11.57 -9.14
CA GLU A 104 3.50 -12.95 -9.39
C GLU A 104 3.57 -13.82 -8.13
N ALA A 105 4.40 -13.41 -7.17
CA ALA A 105 4.54 -14.05 -5.87
C ALA A 105 4.60 -12.98 -4.80
N PRO A 106 4.19 -13.28 -3.55
CA PRO A 106 4.23 -12.31 -2.47
C PRO A 106 5.66 -11.86 -2.15
N ARG A 107 5.78 -10.64 -1.68
CA ARG A 107 7.04 -10.09 -1.17
C ARG A 107 6.80 -9.48 0.21
N THR A 108 7.88 -9.17 0.92
CA THR A 108 7.80 -8.58 2.26
C THR A 108 7.51 -7.09 2.15
N GLY A 109 6.43 -6.66 2.78
CA GLY A 109 6.06 -5.25 2.91
C GLY A 109 6.33 -4.72 4.30
N ALA A 110 5.64 -3.64 4.65
CA ALA A 110 5.77 -3.00 5.96
C ALA A 110 5.45 -3.99 7.08
N HIS A 111 6.21 -3.91 8.18
CA HIS A 111 6.03 -4.70 9.40
C HIS A 111 6.11 -6.21 9.17
N GLY A 112 6.83 -6.63 8.13
CA GLY A 112 7.05 -8.04 7.83
C GLY A 112 5.85 -8.76 7.22
N HIS A 113 4.79 -8.06 6.87
CA HIS A 113 3.63 -8.66 6.24
C HIS A 113 3.95 -9.10 4.80
N ARG A 114 3.30 -10.14 4.33
CA ARG A 114 3.40 -10.58 2.95
C ARG A 114 2.42 -9.77 2.11
N VAL A 115 2.91 -9.17 1.04
CA VAL A 115 2.09 -8.30 0.19
C VAL A 115 2.28 -8.62 -1.28
N ALA A 116 1.29 -8.24 -2.09
CA ALA A 116 1.38 -8.32 -3.54
C ALA A 116 0.41 -7.33 -4.15
N PHE A 117 0.80 -6.75 -5.30
CA PHE A 117 -0.02 -5.77 -5.99
C PHE A 117 -0.66 -6.36 -7.23
N ILE A 118 -1.93 -6.01 -7.47
CA ILE A 118 -2.65 -6.31 -8.70
C ILE A 118 -2.52 -5.08 -9.61
N HIS A 119 -2.22 -5.34 -10.90
CA HIS A 119 -2.03 -4.24 -11.86
C HIS A 119 -3.32 -3.44 -12.05
N PRO A 120 -3.24 -2.10 -12.10
CA PRO A 120 -4.42 -1.25 -12.24
C PRO A 120 -5.26 -1.53 -13.49
N LYS A 121 -4.66 -2.09 -14.55
CA LYS A 121 -5.42 -2.48 -15.75
C LYS A 121 -6.52 -3.49 -15.44
N SER A 122 -6.33 -4.30 -14.42
CA SER A 122 -7.30 -5.35 -14.04
C SER A 122 -8.26 -4.89 -12.96
N THR A 123 -8.10 -3.66 -12.43
CA THR A 123 -8.89 -3.12 -11.34
C THR A 123 -9.42 -1.72 -11.64
N ASN A 124 -9.72 -1.45 -12.91
CA ASN A 124 -10.31 -0.18 -13.35
C ASN A 124 -9.48 1.06 -12.99
N GLY A 125 -8.16 0.92 -13.02
CA GLY A 125 -7.25 2.03 -12.76
C GLY A 125 -6.88 2.22 -11.29
N VAL A 126 -7.39 1.38 -10.40
CA VAL A 126 -7.09 1.46 -8.96
C VAL A 126 -5.98 0.47 -8.62
N LEU A 127 -4.86 0.95 -8.11
CA LEU A 127 -3.82 0.05 -7.61
C LEU A 127 -4.29 -0.63 -6.33
N VAL A 128 -4.33 -1.95 -6.33
CA VAL A 128 -4.81 -2.74 -5.19
C VAL A 128 -3.67 -3.58 -4.64
N GLU A 129 -3.45 -3.47 -3.34
CA GLU A 129 -2.50 -4.29 -2.59
C GLU A 129 -3.28 -5.33 -1.80
N LEU A 130 -2.80 -6.58 -1.82
CA LEU A 130 -3.27 -7.64 -0.94
C LEU A 130 -2.25 -7.82 0.17
N LEU A 131 -2.71 -8.07 1.39
CA LEU A 131 -1.85 -8.20 2.55
C LEU A 131 -2.28 -9.40 3.38
N GLN A 132 -1.32 -10.28 3.65
CA GLN A 132 -1.51 -11.38 4.60
C GLN A 132 -0.71 -11.05 5.85
N GLY A 133 -1.40 -10.92 6.97
CA GLY A 133 -0.76 -10.70 8.26
C GLY A 133 -0.18 -11.99 8.81
N SER A 134 0.74 -11.85 9.74
CA SER A 134 1.30 -12.99 10.45
C SER A 134 0.40 -13.42 11.60
#